data_6e2c79c55b1f8f10874ad5dfc2316e5e
#
_entry.id   6e2c79c55b1f8f10874ad5dfc2316e5e
#
_cell.length_a   1.000
_cell.length_b   1.000
_cell.length_c   1.000
_cell.angle_alpha   90.00
_cell.angle_beta   90.00
_cell.angle_gamma   90.00
#
_symmetry.space_group_name_H-M   'P 1'
#
loop_
_entity.id
_entity.type
_entity.pdbx_description
1 polymer ?
#
loop_
_entity_poly.entity_id
_entity_poly.type
_entity_poly.pdbx_seq_one_letter_code
_entity_poly.pdbx_strand_id
1 'polypeptide(L)'
;MGRHHYADRTYTSFDPEALRDVVHQSRIEHRLLGAGDLEIRVRNRTGPRFAVGAGDYGCAVYAQGVLHPGALTISLAPMRRGEVFLNGRPLPPHALQVYAEGASIDYVTTHAACWHTVTVTREHLQAHAVGRLGRELAVPGAGCAQFEPDPALTRQVLEQIETGYRLASEPGTDAETLLCCDLALLDALTEALAHAPSTPEPRGARTRRRIMEVVESVARQGAQSAEIDAAALSRLCAASERLVEHAMRQGVGMPPKRWLTMARFNRVYVELADPGNTRSVTDTALHWGFNHLGRFASNYRAVFGESPSDTVARVRGEPRPRLTARVAATVA
;
A
#
# COMPACT_ATOMS: atom_id res chain seq x y z
N MET A 1 -31.75 4.49 8.97
CA MET A 1 -30.52 5.15 9.45
C MET A 1 -29.41 4.11 9.45
N GLY A 2 -28.37 4.25 8.60
CA GLY A 2 -27.24 3.35 8.58
C GLY A 2 -26.40 3.49 9.85
N ARG A 3 -25.86 2.36 10.35
CA ARG A 3 -25.02 2.38 11.56
C ARG A 3 -23.60 2.82 11.18
N HIS A 4 -23.01 3.69 12.00
CA HIS A 4 -21.59 3.98 11.95
C HIS A 4 -20.82 2.81 12.60
N HIS A 5 -19.71 2.43 12.00
CA HIS A 5 -18.81 1.40 12.52
C HIS A 5 -17.39 1.96 12.56
N TYR A 6 -16.68 1.71 13.66
CA TYR A 6 -15.28 2.06 13.84
C TYR A 6 -14.46 0.84 14.21
N ALA A 7 -13.29 0.72 13.64
CA ALA A 7 -12.30 -0.31 13.97
C ALA A 7 -10.88 0.29 13.98
N ASP A 8 -10.10 -0.07 14.98
CA ASP A 8 -8.69 0.26 15.12
C ASP A 8 -7.93 -1.03 15.42
N ARG A 9 -7.01 -1.41 14.56
CA ARG A 9 -6.29 -2.69 14.63
C ARG A 9 -4.81 -2.46 14.46
N THR A 10 -4.01 -3.10 15.32
CA THR A 10 -2.56 -3.10 15.20
C THR A 10 -2.08 -4.53 14.94
N TYR A 11 -1.29 -4.68 13.89
CA TYR A 11 -0.63 -5.92 13.51
C TYR A 11 0.85 -5.80 13.87
N THR A 12 1.38 -6.76 14.61
CA THR A 12 2.80 -6.81 15.02
C THR A 12 3.62 -7.81 14.21
N SER A 13 3.00 -8.42 13.22
CA SER A 13 3.63 -9.29 12.22
C SER A 13 2.97 -9.08 10.88
N PHE A 14 3.70 -9.36 9.81
CA PHE A 14 3.13 -9.27 8.47
C PHE A 14 2.11 -10.39 8.25
N ASP A 15 0.89 -10.01 7.92
CA ASP A 15 -0.20 -10.91 7.55
C ASP A 15 -0.91 -10.35 6.30
N PRO A 16 -0.54 -10.81 5.10
CA PRO A 16 -1.10 -10.28 3.85
C PRO A 16 -2.61 -10.54 3.71
N GLU A 17 -3.15 -11.61 4.31
CA GLU A 17 -4.60 -11.88 4.27
C GLU A 17 -5.37 -10.91 5.16
N ALA A 18 -4.87 -10.64 6.37
CA ALA A 18 -5.48 -9.68 7.28
C ALA A 18 -5.45 -8.24 6.75
N LEU A 19 -4.49 -7.94 5.86
CA LEU A 19 -4.35 -6.63 5.22
C LEU A 19 -5.14 -6.50 3.90
N ARG A 20 -5.84 -7.54 3.45
CA ARG A 20 -6.53 -7.54 2.15
C ARG A 20 -7.63 -6.49 2.03
N ASP A 21 -8.39 -6.29 3.11
CA ASP A 21 -9.58 -5.44 3.14
C ASP A 21 -9.36 -4.13 3.91
N VAL A 22 -8.11 -3.63 3.95
CA VAL A 22 -7.76 -2.40 4.70
C VAL A 22 -8.40 -1.14 4.13
N VAL A 23 -8.72 -1.12 2.85
CA VAL A 23 -9.51 -0.07 2.20
C VAL A 23 -10.92 -0.61 1.96
N HIS A 24 -11.91 0.20 2.28
CA HIS A 24 -13.32 -0.19 2.26
C HIS A 24 -13.76 -0.81 0.92
N GLN A 25 -14.30 -2.04 0.97
CA GLN A 25 -14.77 -2.83 -0.19
C GLN A 25 -13.77 -2.92 -1.36
N SER A 26 -12.48 -2.91 -1.03
CA SER A 26 -11.38 -3.09 -1.98
C SER A 26 -10.69 -4.43 -1.72
N ARG A 27 -9.89 -4.90 -2.68
CA ARG A 27 -9.03 -6.07 -2.51
C ARG A 27 -7.60 -5.67 -2.77
N ILE A 28 -6.80 -5.58 -1.72
CA ILE A 28 -5.43 -5.08 -1.78
C ILE A 28 -4.47 -6.19 -1.37
N GLU A 29 -3.58 -6.58 -2.25
CA GLU A 29 -2.45 -7.47 -1.94
C GLU A 29 -1.27 -6.66 -1.43
N HIS A 30 -0.68 -7.09 -0.32
CA HIS A 30 0.47 -6.43 0.30
C HIS A 30 1.74 -7.26 0.16
N ARG A 31 2.86 -6.58 -0.06
CA ARG A 31 4.21 -7.15 -0.07
C ARG A 31 5.16 -6.23 0.67
N LEU A 32 6.06 -6.80 1.46
CA LEU A 32 7.14 -6.05 2.08
C LEU A 32 8.28 -5.83 1.07
N LEU A 33 8.82 -4.61 1.04
CA LEU A 33 9.90 -4.22 0.12
C LEU A 33 11.25 -4.00 0.82
N GLY A 34 11.30 -4.15 2.13
CA GLY A 34 12.53 -3.99 2.88
C GLY A 34 12.33 -4.13 4.38
N ALA A 35 13.44 -4.01 5.10
CA ALA A 35 13.47 -4.02 6.55
C ALA A 35 12.76 -2.78 7.13
N GLY A 36 12.20 -2.93 8.32
CA GLY A 36 11.55 -1.86 9.07
C GLY A 36 10.82 -2.39 10.29
N ASP A 37 10.13 -1.52 10.97
CA ASP A 37 9.19 -1.91 12.00
C ASP A 37 7.96 -2.54 11.33
N LEU A 38 7.63 -3.76 11.75
CA LEU A 38 6.47 -4.49 11.21
C LEU A 38 5.16 -4.12 11.90
N GLU A 39 5.17 -3.13 12.78
CA GLU A 39 3.94 -2.60 13.32
C GLU A 39 3.16 -1.90 12.21
N ILE A 40 1.99 -2.44 11.92
CA ILE A 40 1.03 -1.90 10.95
C ILE A 40 -0.23 -1.58 11.72
N ARG A 41 -0.60 -0.31 11.80
CA ARG A 41 -1.87 0.12 12.37
C ARG A 41 -2.86 0.46 11.27
N VAL A 42 -4.08 -0.03 11.38
CA VAL A 42 -5.17 0.26 10.42
C VAL A 42 -6.39 0.74 11.19
N ARG A 43 -6.89 1.91 10.81
CA ARG A 43 -8.12 2.50 11.35
C ARG A 43 -9.15 2.61 10.23
N ASN A 44 -10.36 2.17 10.49
CA ASN A 44 -11.46 2.25 9.55
C ASN A 44 -12.71 2.82 10.23
N ARG A 45 -13.36 3.76 9.57
CA ARG A 45 -14.66 4.28 9.97
C ARG A 45 -15.61 4.24 8.78
N THR A 46 -16.74 3.60 8.94
CA THR A 46 -17.77 3.52 7.89
C THR A 46 -19.07 4.13 8.39
N GLY A 47 -19.70 4.89 7.53
CA GLY A 47 -21.04 5.45 7.70
C GLY A 47 -21.95 5.08 6.52
N PRO A 48 -23.18 5.58 6.47
CA PRO A 48 -24.18 5.22 5.46
C PRO A 48 -23.79 5.52 4.01
N ARG A 49 -22.97 6.55 3.80
CA ARG A 49 -22.63 7.08 2.46
C ARG A 49 -21.13 7.27 2.25
N PHE A 50 -20.32 6.87 3.24
CA PHE A 50 -18.98 7.36 3.37
C PHE A 50 -18.13 6.37 4.17
N ALA A 51 -16.91 6.12 3.74
CA ALA A 51 -15.95 5.35 4.51
C ALA A 51 -14.59 6.05 4.52
N VAL A 52 -13.93 6.01 5.67
CA VAL A 52 -12.58 6.55 5.86
C VAL A 52 -11.69 5.43 6.32
N GLY A 53 -10.57 5.23 5.64
CA GLY A 53 -9.51 4.31 6.01
C GLY A 53 -8.21 5.05 6.26
N ALA A 54 -7.42 4.59 7.22
CA ALA A 54 -6.05 5.03 7.43
C ALA A 54 -5.16 3.86 7.82
N GLY A 55 -3.91 3.90 7.39
CA GLY A 55 -2.91 2.92 7.80
C GLY A 55 -1.56 3.58 8.01
N ASP A 56 -0.86 3.09 9.03
CA ASP A 56 0.51 3.45 9.34
C ASP A 56 1.38 2.22 9.08
N TYR A 57 2.29 2.33 8.13
CA TYR A 57 3.29 1.29 7.84
C TYR A 57 4.64 1.70 8.42
N GLY A 58 5.21 0.91 9.32
CA GLY A 58 6.55 1.11 9.87
C GLY A 58 7.68 0.70 8.91
N CYS A 59 7.35 0.15 7.73
CA CYS A 59 8.31 -0.39 6.76
C CYS A 59 7.94 -0.04 5.32
N ALA A 60 8.83 -0.36 4.39
CA ALA A 60 8.58 -0.23 2.96
C ALA A 60 7.57 -1.29 2.47
N VAL A 61 6.51 -0.85 1.80
CA VAL A 61 5.39 -1.70 1.37
C VAL A 61 5.06 -1.45 -0.11
N TYR A 62 4.69 -2.51 -0.80
CA TYR A 62 3.94 -2.47 -2.04
C TYR A 62 2.53 -3.00 -1.78
N ALA A 63 1.54 -2.22 -2.14
CA ALA A 63 0.14 -2.60 -2.06
C ALA A 63 -0.52 -2.41 -3.43
N GLN A 64 -1.07 -3.47 -4.00
CA GLN A 64 -1.74 -3.44 -5.30
C GLN A 64 -3.14 -4.04 -5.21
N GLY A 65 -4.04 -3.55 -6.04
CA GLY A 65 -5.37 -4.14 -6.10
C GLY A 65 -6.38 -3.33 -6.89
N VAL A 66 -7.64 -3.63 -6.62
CA VAL A 66 -8.79 -2.95 -7.22
C VAL A 66 -9.58 -2.29 -6.10
N LEU A 67 -9.86 -1.01 -6.29
CA LEU A 67 -10.62 -0.20 -5.35
C LEU A 67 -12.13 -0.43 -5.49
N HIS A 68 -12.90 0.21 -4.63
CA HIS A 68 -14.35 0.06 -4.52
C HIS A 68 -15.05 0.16 -5.89
N PRO A 69 -15.85 -0.84 -6.31
CA PRO A 69 -16.41 -0.89 -7.66
C PRO A 69 -17.55 0.12 -7.93
N GLY A 70 -18.14 0.69 -6.88
CA GLY A 70 -19.29 1.60 -6.98
C GLY A 70 -19.08 2.95 -6.29
N ALA A 71 -17.82 3.31 -5.94
CA ALA A 71 -17.52 4.58 -5.31
C ALA A 71 -16.14 5.11 -5.70
N LEU A 72 -15.98 6.42 -5.67
CA LEU A 72 -14.69 7.08 -5.79
C LEU A 72 -13.86 6.79 -4.54
N THR A 73 -12.54 6.63 -4.72
CA THR A 73 -11.59 6.60 -3.60
C THR A 73 -10.64 7.77 -3.74
N ILE A 74 -10.57 8.60 -2.70
CA ILE A 74 -9.64 9.74 -2.60
C ILE A 74 -8.54 9.32 -1.63
N SER A 75 -7.29 9.35 -2.06
CA SER A 75 -6.13 8.88 -1.30
C SER A 75 -5.13 10.01 -1.09
N LEU A 76 -4.49 10.02 0.08
CA LEU A 76 -3.42 10.95 0.45
C LEU A 76 -2.43 10.27 1.40
N ALA A 77 -1.16 10.72 1.38
CA ALA A 77 -0.08 10.18 2.21
C ALA A 77 0.76 11.31 2.81
N PRO A 78 0.29 11.95 3.89
CA PRO A 78 0.88 13.19 4.40
C PRO A 78 2.18 12.97 5.18
N MET A 79 2.27 11.92 5.97
CA MET A 79 3.44 11.62 6.82
C MET A 79 4.22 10.43 6.27
N ARG A 80 5.54 10.62 6.08
CA ARG A 80 6.43 9.61 5.51
C ARG A 80 7.89 9.92 5.81
N ARG A 81 8.69 8.87 5.87
CA ARG A 81 10.16 8.98 5.97
C ARG A 81 10.87 8.80 4.63
N GLY A 82 10.13 8.56 3.55
CA GLY A 82 10.66 8.32 2.21
C GLY A 82 9.70 8.78 1.12
N GLU A 83 9.87 8.23 -0.07
CA GLU A 83 9.01 8.53 -1.20
C GLU A 83 7.80 7.59 -1.21
N VAL A 84 6.67 8.15 -1.62
CA VAL A 84 5.43 7.42 -1.90
C VAL A 84 5.13 7.56 -3.38
N PHE A 85 4.80 6.44 -4.01
CA PHE A 85 4.39 6.39 -5.40
C PHE A 85 2.98 5.80 -5.48
N LEU A 86 2.13 6.42 -6.30
CA LEU A 86 0.82 5.91 -6.66
C LEU A 86 0.75 5.75 -8.17
N ASN A 87 0.45 4.53 -8.62
CA ASN A 87 0.39 4.16 -10.04
C ASN A 87 1.64 4.62 -10.83
N GLY A 88 2.82 4.39 -10.24
CA GLY A 88 4.11 4.75 -10.82
C GLY A 88 4.40 6.26 -10.88
N ARG A 89 3.70 7.07 -10.09
CA ARG A 89 3.93 8.53 -9.97
C ARG A 89 4.28 8.88 -8.53
N PRO A 90 5.30 9.74 -8.32
CA PRO A 90 5.53 10.31 -7.01
C PRO A 90 4.28 11.06 -6.53
N LEU A 91 3.90 10.83 -5.29
CA LEU A 91 2.81 11.54 -4.63
C LEU A 91 3.39 12.61 -3.71
N PRO A 92 3.25 13.92 -4.00
CA PRO A 92 3.59 14.97 -3.05
C PRO A 92 2.80 14.87 -1.75
N PRO A 93 3.33 15.31 -0.58
CA PRO A 93 2.66 15.14 0.71
C PRO A 93 1.27 15.79 0.83
N HIS A 94 1.04 16.83 0.05
CA HIS A 94 -0.22 17.58 0.03
C HIS A 94 -1.14 17.20 -1.14
N ALA A 95 -0.68 16.28 -2.02
CA ALA A 95 -1.48 15.89 -3.16
C ALA A 95 -2.59 14.91 -2.76
N LEU A 96 -3.71 15.03 -3.46
CA LEU A 96 -4.83 14.10 -3.42
C LEU A 96 -4.82 13.27 -4.71
N GLN A 97 -4.95 11.95 -4.58
CA GLN A 97 -5.15 11.07 -5.72
C GLN A 97 -6.60 10.61 -5.72
N VAL A 98 -7.34 10.95 -6.75
CA VAL A 98 -8.74 10.53 -6.92
C VAL A 98 -8.80 9.38 -7.91
N TYR A 99 -9.41 8.29 -7.49
CA TYR A 99 -9.64 7.09 -8.28
C TYR A 99 -11.11 6.97 -8.65
N ALA A 100 -11.37 6.67 -9.91
CA ALA A 100 -12.71 6.29 -10.37
C ALA A 100 -13.12 4.93 -9.77
N GLU A 101 -14.40 4.62 -9.89
CA GLU A 101 -15.00 3.36 -9.45
C GLU A 101 -14.30 2.15 -10.09
N GLY A 102 -13.89 1.18 -9.27
CA GLY A 102 -13.20 -0.03 -9.73
C GLY A 102 -11.81 0.19 -10.31
N ALA A 103 -11.21 1.36 -10.13
CA ALA A 103 -9.85 1.62 -10.62
C ALA A 103 -8.81 0.77 -9.89
N SER A 104 -7.76 0.41 -10.63
CA SER A 104 -6.60 -0.27 -10.04
C SER A 104 -5.71 0.72 -9.28
N ILE A 105 -5.15 0.26 -8.16
CA ILE A 105 -4.15 0.97 -7.37
C ILE A 105 -2.85 0.17 -7.31
N ASP A 106 -1.73 0.88 -7.50
CA ASP A 106 -0.38 0.46 -7.16
C ASP A 106 0.21 1.49 -6.21
N TYR A 107 0.26 1.16 -4.92
CA TYR A 107 0.86 1.99 -3.87
C TYR A 107 2.22 1.44 -3.50
N VAL A 108 3.23 2.27 -3.52
CA VAL A 108 4.59 1.91 -3.10
C VAL A 108 5.10 2.94 -2.10
N THR A 109 5.66 2.48 -1.00
CA THR A 109 6.45 3.31 -0.10
C THR A 109 7.85 2.74 0.05
N THR A 110 8.86 3.61 0.03
CA THR A 110 10.27 3.20 0.18
C THR A 110 10.70 3.08 1.64
N HIS A 111 9.93 3.61 2.57
CA HIS A 111 10.15 3.60 4.02
C HIS A 111 8.80 3.61 4.75
N ALA A 112 8.84 3.88 6.05
CA ALA A 112 7.63 4.10 6.84
C ALA A 112 6.80 5.26 6.27
N ALA A 113 5.48 5.04 6.17
CA ALA A 113 4.54 6.03 5.67
C ALA A 113 3.14 5.79 6.23
N CYS A 114 2.35 6.85 6.36
CA CYS A 114 0.93 6.72 6.59
C CYS A 114 0.15 7.05 5.32
N TRP A 115 -1.02 6.47 5.21
CA TRP A 115 -1.98 6.76 4.16
C TRP A 115 -3.37 6.97 4.75
N HIS A 116 -4.16 7.77 4.05
CA HIS A 116 -5.59 7.91 4.31
C HIS A 116 -6.36 7.71 3.02
N THR A 117 -7.55 7.13 3.12
CA THR A 117 -8.50 7.01 2.02
C THR A 117 -9.87 7.47 2.46
N VAL A 118 -10.56 8.14 1.56
CA VAL A 118 -11.97 8.49 1.69
C VAL A 118 -12.71 7.85 0.53
N THR A 119 -13.66 6.98 0.84
CA THR A 119 -14.51 6.31 -0.16
C THR A 119 -15.90 6.94 -0.10
N VAL A 120 -16.35 7.49 -1.23
CA VAL A 120 -17.63 8.21 -1.36
C VAL A 120 -18.23 7.96 -2.73
N THR A 121 -19.55 7.77 -2.83
CA THR A 121 -20.17 7.62 -4.16
C THR A 121 -20.03 8.92 -4.96
N ARG A 122 -19.85 8.79 -6.27
CA ARG A 122 -19.76 9.94 -7.19
C ARG A 122 -20.97 10.85 -7.06
N GLU A 123 -22.16 10.26 -7.03
CA GLU A 123 -23.41 10.97 -6.88
C GLU A 123 -23.42 11.84 -5.62
N HIS A 124 -22.99 11.27 -4.48
CA HIS A 124 -23.00 11.99 -3.21
C HIS A 124 -21.98 13.14 -3.20
N LEU A 125 -20.76 12.90 -3.70
CA LEU A 125 -19.74 13.95 -3.81
C LEU A 125 -20.18 15.08 -4.76
N GLN A 126 -20.75 14.74 -5.91
CA GLN A 126 -21.19 15.73 -6.90
C GLN A 126 -22.42 16.52 -6.42
N ALA A 127 -23.41 15.86 -5.81
CA ALA A 127 -24.55 16.54 -5.23
C ALA A 127 -24.13 17.55 -4.15
N HIS A 128 -23.15 17.16 -3.30
CA HIS A 128 -22.58 18.05 -2.29
C HIS A 128 -21.85 19.24 -2.94
N ALA A 129 -21.02 18.99 -3.97
CA ALA A 129 -20.29 20.04 -4.69
C ALA A 129 -21.23 21.01 -5.39
N VAL A 130 -22.29 20.53 -6.05
CA VAL A 130 -23.30 21.40 -6.67
C VAL A 130 -24.00 22.26 -5.61
N GLY A 131 -24.40 21.67 -4.48
CA GLY A 131 -25.03 22.43 -3.38
C GLY A 131 -24.13 23.52 -2.80
N ARG A 132 -22.82 23.29 -2.72
CA ARG A 132 -21.86 24.22 -2.10
C ARG A 132 -21.24 25.21 -3.09
N LEU A 133 -20.92 24.76 -4.32
CA LEU A 133 -20.14 25.52 -5.30
C LEU A 133 -20.97 25.96 -6.52
N GLY A 134 -22.21 25.47 -6.67
CA GLY A 134 -23.03 25.66 -7.86
C GLY A 134 -22.55 24.91 -9.11
N ARG A 135 -21.57 24.02 -8.98
CA ARG A 135 -21.00 23.23 -10.11
C ARG A 135 -20.48 21.88 -9.66
N GLU A 136 -20.35 20.96 -10.57
CA GLU A 136 -19.69 19.68 -10.35
C GLU A 136 -18.16 19.82 -10.28
N LEU A 137 -17.51 18.85 -9.62
CA LEU A 137 -16.07 18.70 -9.57
C LEU A 137 -15.57 17.92 -10.79
N ALA A 138 -14.39 18.30 -11.28
CA ALA A 138 -13.71 17.60 -12.38
C ALA A 138 -13.00 16.32 -11.89
N VAL A 139 -13.76 15.31 -11.45
CA VAL A 139 -13.21 14.01 -11.02
C VAL A 139 -13.09 13.02 -12.17
N PRO A 140 -12.13 12.05 -12.13
CA PRO A 140 -11.93 11.13 -13.24
C PRO A 140 -13.14 10.22 -13.49
N GLY A 141 -13.50 10.00 -14.75
CA GLY A 141 -14.50 9.01 -15.16
C GLY A 141 -13.97 7.59 -15.25
N ALA A 142 -12.64 7.42 -15.34
CA ALA A 142 -11.94 6.14 -15.35
C ALA A 142 -10.50 6.33 -14.88
N GLY A 143 -9.89 5.29 -14.31
CA GLY A 143 -8.52 5.33 -13.81
C GLY A 143 -8.36 6.28 -12.62
N CYS A 144 -7.34 7.13 -12.64
CA CYS A 144 -7.08 8.06 -11.54
C CYS A 144 -6.57 9.42 -12.04
N ALA A 145 -6.74 10.45 -11.20
CA ALA A 145 -6.18 11.79 -11.41
C ALA A 145 -5.54 12.30 -10.12
N GLN A 146 -4.40 12.99 -10.25
CA GLN A 146 -3.72 13.64 -9.13
C GLN A 146 -4.10 15.12 -9.10
N PHE A 147 -4.41 15.61 -7.92
CA PHE A 147 -4.73 17.00 -7.63
C PHE A 147 -3.73 17.54 -6.63
N GLU A 148 -3.29 18.77 -6.81
CA GLU A 148 -2.34 19.43 -5.91
C GLU A 148 -2.96 20.71 -5.34
N PRO A 149 -3.84 20.57 -4.32
CA PRO A 149 -4.43 21.70 -3.65
C PRO A 149 -3.40 22.48 -2.83
N ASP A 150 -3.78 23.67 -2.37
CA ASP A 150 -3.01 24.39 -1.36
C ASP A 150 -2.77 23.47 -0.15
N PRO A 151 -1.54 23.40 0.40
CA PRO A 151 -1.25 22.60 1.59
C PRO A 151 -2.15 22.86 2.80
N ALA A 152 -2.71 24.07 2.94
CA ALA A 152 -3.65 24.39 3.99
C ALA A 152 -4.97 23.63 3.83
N LEU A 153 -5.47 23.49 2.59
CA LEU A 153 -6.71 22.73 2.31
C LEU A 153 -6.50 21.23 2.57
N THR A 154 -5.35 20.68 2.18
CA THR A 154 -5.03 19.28 2.52
C THR A 154 -4.96 19.08 4.04
N ARG A 155 -4.41 20.03 4.77
CA ARG A 155 -4.36 19.97 6.24
C ARG A 155 -5.75 19.95 6.83
N GLN A 156 -6.68 20.76 6.33
CA GLN A 156 -8.09 20.75 6.77
C GLN A 156 -8.74 19.38 6.53
N VAL A 157 -8.50 18.74 5.36
CA VAL A 157 -8.98 17.37 5.10
C VAL A 157 -8.48 16.41 6.17
N LEU A 158 -7.17 16.45 6.48
CA LEU A 158 -6.57 15.60 7.50
C LEU A 158 -7.13 15.84 8.90
N GLU A 159 -7.34 17.10 9.29
CA GLU A 159 -7.92 17.48 10.57
C GLU A 159 -9.35 16.93 10.71
N GLN A 160 -10.15 16.96 9.64
CA GLN A 160 -11.50 16.37 9.66
C GLN A 160 -11.46 14.84 9.73
N ILE A 161 -10.52 14.18 9.05
CA ILE A 161 -10.31 12.75 9.15
C ILE A 161 -9.96 12.36 10.60
N GLU A 162 -8.99 13.00 11.22
CA GLU A 162 -8.57 12.71 12.60
C GLU A 162 -9.67 13.04 13.62
N THR A 163 -10.41 14.13 13.41
CA THR A 163 -11.59 14.47 14.23
C THR A 163 -12.64 13.35 14.16
N GLY A 164 -12.90 12.82 12.97
CA GLY A 164 -13.85 11.73 12.79
C GLY A 164 -13.41 10.43 13.48
N TYR A 165 -12.11 10.10 13.47
CA TYR A 165 -11.58 8.95 14.20
C TYR A 165 -11.68 9.14 15.71
N ARG A 166 -11.33 10.33 16.22
CA ARG A 166 -11.43 10.64 17.64
C ARG A 166 -12.87 10.52 18.13
N LEU A 167 -13.82 11.17 17.46
CA LEU A 167 -15.25 11.10 17.81
C LEU A 167 -15.79 9.67 17.74
N ALA A 168 -15.43 8.90 16.71
CA ALA A 168 -15.89 7.53 16.56
C ALA A 168 -15.30 6.56 17.62
N SER A 169 -14.19 6.92 18.24
CA SER A 169 -13.56 6.15 19.33
C SER A 169 -14.08 6.53 20.72
N GLU A 170 -14.77 7.68 20.87
CA GLU A 170 -15.31 8.14 22.14
C GLU A 170 -16.63 7.43 22.47
N PRO A 171 -16.76 6.80 23.66
CA PRO A 171 -18.02 6.22 24.09
C PRO A 171 -19.13 7.28 24.19
N GLY A 172 -20.30 6.99 23.61
CA GLY A 172 -21.46 7.86 23.70
C GLY A 172 -21.58 8.89 22.57
N THR A 173 -20.64 8.95 21.62
CA THR A 173 -20.81 9.78 20.43
C THR A 173 -22.04 9.30 19.63
N ASP A 174 -22.97 10.21 19.38
CA ASP A 174 -24.20 9.90 18.66
C ASP A 174 -24.00 9.94 17.13
N ALA A 175 -24.97 9.40 16.41
CA ALA A 175 -24.93 9.32 14.94
C ALA A 175 -25.03 10.71 14.27
N GLU A 176 -25.66 11.69 14.92
CA GLU A 176 -25.79 13.05 14.39
C GLU A 176 -24.45 13.78 14.43
N THR A 177 -23.71 13.66 15.52
CA THR A 177 -22.34 14.19 15.66
C THR A 177 -21.42 13.61 14.59
N LEU A 178 -21.47 12.29 14.34
CA LEU A 178 -20.68 11.64 13.27
C LEU A 178 -21.11 12.10 11.87
N LEU A 179 -22.40 12.32 11.64
CA LEU A 179 -22.90 12.85 10.37
C LEU A 179 -22.40 14.28 10.13
N CYS A 180 -22.41 15.13 11.14
CA CYS A 180 -21.85 16.49 11.06
C CYS A 180 -20.34 16.46 10.71
N CYS A 181 -19.60 15.53 11.31
CA CYS A 181 -18.19 15.31 10.99
C CYS A 181 -18.00 14.84 9.54
N ASP A 182 -18.85 13.94 9.02
CA ASP A 182 -18.82 13.50 7.63
C ASP A 182 -19.09 14.64 6.65
N LEU A 183 -20.04 15.52 6.96
CA LEU A 183 -20.33 16.69 6.15
C LEU A 183 -19.17 17.70 6.15
N ALA A 184 -18.53 17.92 7.31
CA ALA A 184 -17.35 18.78 7.40
C ALA A 184 -16.16 18.23 6.59
N LEU A 185 -15.98 16.91 6.56
CA LEU A 185 -14.95 16.27 5.72
C LEU A 185 -15.30 16.40 4.23
N LEU A 186 -16.56 16.23 3.83
CA LEU A 186 -17.01 16.45 2.45
C LEU A 186 -16.81 17.90 2.02
N ASP A 187 -17.08 18.87 2.92
CA ASP A 187 -16.81 20.29 2.68
C ASP A 187 -15.32 20.52 2.39
N ALA A 188 -14.43 20.00 3.24
CA ALA A 188 -13.00 20.16 3.10
C ALA A 188 -12.46 19.49 1.81
N LEU A 189 -12.96 18.31 1.46
CA LEU A 189 -12.61 17.61 0.23
C LEU A 189 -13.10 18.37 -1.00
N THR A 190 -14.33 18.86 -0.97
CA THR A 190 -14.92 19.62 -2.08
C THR A 190 -14.11 20.89 -2.35
N GLU A 191 -13.76 21.63 -1.30
CA GLU A 191 -12.94 22.83 -1.39
C GLU A 191 -11.54 22.53 -1.93
N ALA A 192 -10.88 21.47 -1.41
CA ALA A 192 -9.56 21.06 -1.86
C ALA A 192 -9.56 20.67 -3.35
N LEU A 193 -10.55 19.90 -3.81
CA LEU A 193 -10.64 19.46 -5.20
C LEU A 193 -11.09 20.59 -6.15
N ALA A 194 -11.93 21.52 -5.69
CA ALA A 194 -12.43 22.62 -6.51
C ALA A 194 -11.35 23.63 -6.92
N HIS A 195 -10.34 23.82 -6.06
CA HIS A 195 -9.27 24.79 -6.23
C HIS A 195 -7.95 24.17 -6.71
N ALA A 196 -7.90 22.85 -6.82
CA ALA A 196 -6.72 22.16 -7.32
C ALA A 196 -6.87 21.79 -8.81
N PRO A 197 -5.98 22.25 -9.70
CA PRO A 197 -5.94 21.71 -11.04
C PRO A 197 -5.54 20.24 -11.00
N SER A 198 -6.13 19.41 -11.85
CA SER A 198 -5.62 18.07 -12.05
C SER A 198 -4.25 18.15 -12.71
N THR A 199 -3.26 17.49 -12.13
CA THR A 199 -1.91 17.47 -12.68
C THR A 199 -1.87 16.54 -13.90
N PRO A 200 -1.48 17.02 -15.08
CA PRO A 200 -1.40 16.18 -16.28
C PRO A 200 -0.41 15.05 -16.08
N GLU A 201 -0.63 13.95 -16.79
CA GLU A 201 0.28 12.80 -16.73
C GLU A 201 1.66 13.21 -17.27
N PRO A 202 2.76 12.99 -16.52
CA PRO A 202 4.10 13.38 -16.95
C PRO A 202 4.50 12.73 -18.27
N ARG A 203 5.31 13.41 -19.06
CA ARG A 203 5.89 12.80 -20.27
C ARG A 203 6.58 11.47 -19.91
N GLY A 204 6.36 10.43 -20.73
CA GLY A 204 6.91 9.10 -20.49
C GLY A 204 6.23 8.27 -19.42
N ALA A 205 5.19 8.76 -18.74
CA ALA A 205 4.46 8.01 -17.72
C ALA A 205 3.85 6.72 -18.26
N ARG A 206 3.29 6.74 -19.49
CA ARG A 206 2.77 5.52 -20.14
C ARG A 206 3.86 4.49 -20.40
N THR A 207 5.03 4.90 -20.87
CA THR A 207 6.19 4.00 -21.05
C THR A 207 6.65 3.43 -19.73
N ARG A 208 6.74 4.25 -18.68
CA ARG A 208 7.11 3.81 -17.34
C ARG A 208 6.11 2.80 -16.78
N ARG A 209 4.80 3.08 -16.88
CA ARG A 209 3.74 2.15 -16.45
C ARG A 209 3.83 0.82 -17.17
N ARG A 210 3.99 0.83 -18.51
CA ARG A 210 4.19 -0.39 -19.30
C ARG A 210 5.40 -1.20 -18.84
N ILE A 211 6.53 -0.55 -18.58
CA ILE A 211 7.74 -1.22 -18.07
C ILE A 211 7.45 -1.85 -16.70
N MET A 212 6.79 -1.13 -15.79
CA MET A 212 6.43 -1.65 -14.47
C MET A 212 5.49 -2.86 -14.57
N GLU A 213 4.48 -2.81 -15.42
CA GLU A 213 3.56 -3.92 -15.68
C GLU A 213 4.29 -5.17 -16.19
N VAL A 214 5.26 -5.01 -17.10
CA VAL A 214 6.09 -6.12 -17.58
C VAL A 214 6.95 -6.69 -16.45
N VAL A 215 7.64 -5.83 -15.69
CA VAL A 215 8.48 -6.28 -14.56
C VAL A 215 7.64 -6.97 -13.49
N GLU A 216 6.44 -6.49 -13.21
CA GLU A 216 5.52 -7.12 -12.27
C GLU A 216 5.00 -8.46 -12.81
N SER A 217 4.72 -8.56 -14.11
CA SER A 217 4.37 -9.83 -14.76
C SER A 217 5.48 -10.87 -14.61
N VAL A 218 6.74 -10.45 -14.78
CA VAL A 218 7.92 -11.30 -14.53
C VAL A 218 8.01 -11.71 -13.05
N ALA A 219 7.78 -10.77 -12.14
CA ALA A 219 7.78 -11.06 -10.70
C ALA A 219 6.76 -12.14 -10.30
N ARG A 220 5.63 -12.20 -11.00
CA ARG A 220 4.58 -13.22 -10.79
C ARG A 220 4.95 -14.61 -11.31
N GLN A 221 5.89 -14.73 -12.25
CA GLN A 221 6.34 -16.02 -12.78
C GLN A 221 7.17 -16.85 -11.78
N GLY A 222 7.44 -16.33 -10.61
CA GLY A 222 8.01 -17.07 -9.50
C GLY A 222 9.50 -17.33 -9.64
N ALA A 223 9.91 -18.60 -9.43
CA ALA A 223 11.31 -19.02 -9.41
C ALA A 223 12.06 -18.65 -10.70
N GLN A 224 11.40 -18.73 -11.84
CA GLN A 224 11.98 -18.39 -13.16
C GLN A 224 12.45 -16.92 -13.22
N SER A 225 11.86 -16.02 -12.41
CA SER A 225 12.31 -14.64 -12.33
C SER A 225 13.74 -14.48 -11.76
N ALA A 226 14.28 -15.53 -11.11
CA ALA A 226 15.66 -15.54 -10.61
C ALA A 226 16.71 -15.54 -11.71
N GLU A 227 16.40 -16.15 -12.84
CA GLU A 227 17.30 -16.34 -14.00
C GLU A 227 17.24 -15.18 -14.99
N ILE A 228 16.27 -14.24 -14.80
CA ILE A 228 16.11 -13.11 -15.70
C ILE A 228 17.19 -12.06 -15.40
N ASP A 229 18.11 -11.90 -16.35
CA ASP A 229 19.11 -10.85 -16.34
C ASP A 229 18.57 -9.51 -16.90
N ALA A 230 19.37 -8.46 -16.81
CA ALA A 230 19.01 -7.13 -17.28
C ALA A 230 18.71 -7.10 -18.79
N ALA A 231 19.48 -7.89 -19.59
CA ALA A 231 19.31 -7.96 -21.03
C ALA A 231 17.99 -8.67 -21.41
N ALA A 232 17.64 -9.76 -20.71
CA ALA A 232 16.37 -10.44 -20.91
C ALA A 232 15.19 -9.52 -20.55
N LEU A 233 15.28 -8.82 -19.42
CA LEU A 233 14.26 -7.88 -18.98
C LEU A 233 14.11 -6.71 -19.97
N SER A 234 15.22 -6.18 -20.49
CA SER A 234 15.26 -5.16 -21.54
C SER A 234 14.49 -5.60 -22.79
N ARG A 235 14.71 -6.84 -23.26
CA ARG A 235 13.98 -7.42 -24.38
C ARG A 235 12.48 -7.55 -24.10
N LEU A 236 12.10 -8.05 -22.93
CA LEU A 236 10.69 -8.19 -22.53
C LEU A 236 9.99 -6.83 -22.47
N CYS A 237 10.67 -5.81 -21.96
CA CYS A 237 10.15 -4.45 -21.89
C CYS A 237 10.17 -3.71 -23.25
N ALA A 238 10.83 -4.25 -24.28
CA ALA A 238 11.13 -3.55 -25.54
C ALA A 238 11.73 -2.16 -25.27
N ALA A 239 12.70 -2.08 -24.34
CA ALA A 239 13.31 -0.84 -23.85
C ALA A 239 14.78 -1.12 -23.48
N SER A 240 15.66 -0.10 -23.54
CA SER A 240 17.04 -0.27 -23.10
C SER A 240 17.13 -0.56 -21.59
N GLU A 241 18.15 -1.30 -21.15
CA GLU A 241 18.40 -1.60 -19.73
C GLU A 241 18.39 -0.33 -18.88
N ARG A 242 19.03 0.75 -19.36
CA ARG A 242 19.03 2.06 -18.71
C ARG A 242 17.61 2.65 -18.55
N LEU A 243 16.77 2.50 -19.58
CA LEU A 243 15.39 3.00 -19.52
C LEU A 243 14.55 2.17 -18.54
N VAL A 244 14.74 0.84 -18.53
CA VAL A 244 14.05 -0.05 -17.56
C VAL A 244 14.46 0.29 -16.13
N GLU A 245 15.76 0.46 -15.86
CA GLU A 245 16.24 0.83 -14.53
C GLU A 245 15.73 2.21 -14.10
N HIS A 246 15.79 3.19 -15.00
CA HIS A 246 15.29 4.53 -14.75
C HIS A 246 13.79 4.55 -14.47
N ALA A 247 13.00 3.83 -15.27
CA ALA A 247 11.56 3.72 -15.10
C ALA A 247 11.18 3.10 -13.74
N MET A 248 11.88 2.04 -13.33
CA MET A 248 11.66 1.39 -12.04
C MET A 248 12.05 2.30 -10.87
N ARG A 249 13.21 2.96 -10.94
CA ARG A 249 13.59 3.91 -9.88
C ARG A 249 12.62 5.08 -9.75
N GLN A 250 12.12 5.61 -10.88
CA GLN A 250 11.14 6.69 -10.87
C GLN A 250 9.73 6.27 -10.50
N GLY A 251 9.37 5.01 -10.70
CA GLY A 251 8.01 4.52 -10.47
C GLY A 251 7.79 3.78 -9.17
N VAL A 252 8.86 3.16 -8.63
CA VAL A 252 8.80 2.35 -7.40
C VAL A 252 10.01 2.54 -6.47
N GLY A 253 10.87 3.53 -6.75
CA GLY A 253 12.01 3.88 -5.90
C GLY A 253 13.15 2.85 -5.86
N MET A 254 13.11 1.76 -6.66
CA MET A 254 14.15 0.73 -6.62
C MET A 254 14.45 0.12 -8.01
N PRO A 255 15.65 -0.47 -8.19
CA PRO A 255 16.02 -1.13 -9.44
C PRO A 255 15.26 -2.45 -9.64
N PRO A 256 15.10 -2.91 -10.91
CA PRO A 256 14.33 -4.12 -11.26
C PRO A 256 14.77 -5.37 -10.50
N LYS A 257 16.08 -5.61 -10.42
CA LYS A 257 16.64 -6.79 -9.73
C LYS A 257 16.23 -6.87 -8.26
N ARG A 258 16.23 -5.72 -7.57
CA ARG A 258 15.78 -5.65 -6.16
C ARG A 258 14.29 -5.93 -6.07
N TRP A 259 13.48 -5.35 -6.96
CA TRP A 259 12.04 -5.59 -7.05
C TRP A 259 11.71 -7.08 -7.20
N LEU A 260 12.33 -7.76 -8.20
CA LEU A 260 12.15 -9.19 -8.42
C LEU A 260 12.59 -10.03 -7.22
N THR A 261 13.68 -9.64 -6.55
CA THR A 261 14.13 -10.33 -5.34
C THR A 261 13.12 -10.19 -4.20
N MET A 262 12.57 -8.98 -3.97
CA MET A 262 11.55 -8.76 -2.94
C MET A 262 10.26 -9.53 -3.25
N ALA A 263 9.84 -9.58 -4.51
CA ALA A 263 8.69 -10.38 -4.92
C ALA A 263 8.87 -11.86 -4.57
N ARG A 264 10.06 -12.45 -4.84
CA ARG A 264 10.36 -13.84 -4.47
C ARG A 264 10.40 -14.06 -2.95
N PHE A 265 10.95 -13.13 -2.17
CA PHE A 265 10.91 -13.22 -0.70
C PHE A 265 9.48 -13.27 -0.19
N ASN A 266 8.59 -12.43 -0.71
CA ASN A 266 7.18 -12.44 -0.33
C ASN A 266 6.48 -13.76 -0.72
N ARG A 267 6.84 -14.37 -1.86
CA ARG A 267 6.32 -15.69 -2.23
C ARG A 267 6.79 -16.79 -1.28
N VAL A 268 8.08 -16.79 -0.90
CA VAL A 268 8.59 -17.68 0.14
C VAL A 268 7.82 -17.50 1.45
N TYR A 269 7.60 -16.25 1.86
CA TYR A 269 6.84 -15.97 3.08
C TYR A 269 5.44 -16.56 3.03
N VAL A 270 4.69 -16.30 1.97
CA VAL A 270 3.33 -16.83 1.79
C VAL A 270 3.31 -18.36 1.81
N GLU A 271 4.27 -19.03 1.13
CA GLU A 271 4.36 -20.49 1.12
C GLU A 271 4.73 -21.05 2.50
N LEU A 272 5.69 -20.44 3.23
CA LEU A 272 6.05 -20.86 4.58
C LEU A 272 4.95 -20.57 5.62
N ALA A 273 4.13 -19.57 5.37
CA ALA A 273 2.99 -19.19 6.21
C ALA A 273 1.72 -20.01 5.91
N ASP A 274 1.72 -20.85 4.89
CA ASP A 274 0.62 -21.76 4.59
C ASP A 274 0.66 -22.98 5.51
N PRO A 275 -0.37 -23.23 6.36
CA PRO A 275 -0.45 -24.43 7.19
C PRO A 275 -0.42 -25.75 6.39
N GLY A 276 -0.85 -25.72 5.13
CA GLY A 276 -0.82 -26.85 4.20
C GLY A 276 0.54 -27.11 3.55
N ASN A 277 1.52 -26.24 3.73
CA ASN A 277 2.85 -26.41 3.14
C ASN A 277 3.61 -27.60 3.76
N THR A 278 3.99 -28.53 2.90
CA THR A 278 4.76 -29.74 3.28
C THR A 278 6.27 -29.62 2.99
N ARG A 279 6.70 -28.57 2.27
CA ARG A 279 8.11 -28.36 1.94
C ARG A 279 8.90 -27.87 3.16
N SER A 280 10.17 -28.29 3.22
CA SER A 280 11.12 -27.73 4.19
C SER A 280 11.44 -26.26 3.84
N VAL A 281 11.95 -25.51 4.80
CA VAL A 281 12.47 -24.14 4.58
C VAL A 281 13.54 -24.12 3.49
N THR A 282 14.42 -25.12 3.48
CA THR A 282 15.47 -25.27 2.47
C THR A 282 14.89 -25.48 1.07
N ASP A 283 13.95 -26.43 0.94
CA ASP A 283 13.34 -26.75 -0.34
C ASP A 283 12.52 -25.57 -0.88
N THR A 284 11.81 -24.87 -0.02
CA THR A 284 11.07 -23.66 -0.39
C THR A 284 12.03 -22.57 -0.88
N ALA A 285 13.13 -22.32 -0.17
CA ALA A 285 14.13 -21.33 -0.59
C ALA A 285 14.74 -21.67 -1.96
N LEU A 286 15.15 -22.94 -2.16
CA LEU A 286 15.70 -23.41 -3.43
C LEU A 286 14.66 -23.31 -4.57
N HIS A 287 13.41 -23.70 -4.28
CA HIS A 287 12.31 -23.61 -5.25
C HIS A 287 12.12 -22.17 -5.77
N TRP A 288 12.30 -21.17 -4.90
CA TRP A 288 12.21 -19.76 -5.28
C TRP A 288 13.54 -19.15 -5.74
N GLY A 289 14.57 -19.97 -6.05
CA GLY A 289 15.83 -19.56 -6.65
C GLY A 289 16.80 -18.90 -5.66
N PHE A 290 16.73 -19.22 -4.37
CA PHE A 290 17.69 -18.78 -3.37
C PHE A 290 18.75 -19.86 -3.09
N ASN A 291 19.83 -19.88 -3.89
CA ASN A 291 20.86 -20.91 -3.82
C ASN A 291 21.86 -20.72 -2.66
N HIS A 292 21.89 -19.55 -2.00
CA HIS A 292 22.76 -19.24 -0.86
C HIS A 292 21.96 -19.14 0.43
N LEU A 293 21.70 -20.29 1.07
CA LEU A 293 20.77 -20.39 2.21
C LEU A 293 21.11 -19.49 3.41
N GLY A 294 22.40 -19.32 3.73
CA GLY A 294 22.81 -18.43 4.83
C GLY A 294 22.48 -16.97 4.55
N ARG A 295 22.72 -16.48 3.33
CA ARG A 295 22.36 -15.13 2.89
C ARG A 295 20.84 -14.98 2.78
N PHE A 296 20.17 -16.02 2.30
CA PHE A 296 18.71 -16.06 2.26
C PHE A 296 18.11 -15.85 3.66
N ALA A 297 18.52 -16.65 4.65
CA ALA A 297 17.97 -16.56 6.02
C ALA A 297 18.22 -15.19 6.67
N SER A 298 19.41 -14.60 6.48
CA SER A 298 19.72 -13.26 6.97
C SER A 298 18.85 -12.18 6.33
N ASN A 299 18.70 -12.22 5.00
CA ASN A 299 17.89 -11.25 4.27
C ASN A 299 16.39 -11.43 4.55
N TYR A 300 15.91 -12.66 4.68
CA TYR A 300 14.53 -12.96 5.07
C TYR A 300 14.21 -12.33 6.43
N ARG A 301 15.08 -12.55 7.43
CA ARG A 301 14.91 -11.94 8.75
C ARG A 301 14.92 -10.42 8.68
N ALA A 302 15.77 -9.83 7.85
CA ALA A 302 15.81 -8.38 7.67
C ALA A 302 14.50 -7.83 7.07
N VAL A 303 13.84 -8.59 6.19
CA VAL A 303 12.58 -8.15 5.56
C VAL A 303 11.38 -8.41 6.47
N PHE A 304 11.28 -9.60 7.09
CA PHE A 304 10.07 -10.04 7.80
C PHE A 304 10.20 -9.97 9.33
N GLY A 305 11.33 -9.53 9.87
CA GLY A 305 11.56 -9.43 11.31
C GLY A 305 11.74 -10.79 12.04
N GLU A 306 11.49 -11.89 11.37
CA GLU A 306 11.57 -13.25 11.89
C GLU A 306 12.38 -14.17 10.95
N SER A 307 12.93 -15.28 11.45
CA SER A 307 13.58 -16.25 10.57
C SER A 307 12.56 -17.08 9.81
N PRO A 308 12.95 -17.71 8.66
CA PRO A 308 12.04 -18.60 7.94
C PRO A 308 11.47 -19.74 8.81
N SER A 309 12.27 -20.26 9.75
CA SER A 309 11.82 -21.29 10.68
C SER A 309 10.86 -20.74 11.73
N ASP A 310 11.03 -19.49 12.17
CA ASP A 310 10.09 -18.82 13.08
C ASP A 310 8.71 -18.62 12.42
N THR A 311 8.68 -18.31 11.12
CA THR A 311 7.43 -18.21 10.33
C THR A 311 6.68 -19.53 10.37
N VAL A 312 7.37 -20.65 10.05
CA VAL A 312 6.76 -22.00 10.09
C VAL A 312 6.26 -22.38 11.47
N ALA A 313 7.09 -22.16 12.51
CA ALA A 313 6.72 -22.46 13.90
C ALA A 313 5.49 -21.66 14.37
N ARG A 314 5.43 -20.38 14.01
CA ARG A 314 4.30 -19.50 14.34
C ARG A 314 2.99 -20.02 13.76
N VAL A 315 3.00 -20.45 12.51
CA VAL A 315 1.80 -20.91 11.79
C VAL A 315 1.34 -22.28 12.31
N ARG A 316 2.28 -23.15 12.70
CA ARG A 316 1.97 -24.46 13.28
C ARG A 316 1.59 -24.41 14.77
N GLY A 317 1.61 -23.22 15.39
CA GLY A 317 1.38 -23.07 16.83
C GLY A 317 2.49 -23.69 17.69
N GLU A 318 3.68 -23.92 17.12
CA GLU A 318 4.82 -24.48 17.81
C GLU A 318 5.55 -23.39 18.60
N PRO A 319 6.13 -23.71 19.79
CA PRO A 319 6.93 -22.75 20.52
C PRO A 319 8.14 -22.32 19.67
N ARG A 320 8.44 -21.02 19.67
CA ARG A 320 9.58 -20.47 18.92
C ARG A 320 10.86 -21.23 19.25
N PRO A 321 11.63 -21.72 18.25
CA PRO A 321 12.92 -22.35 18.52
C PRO A 321 13.81 -21.31 19.23
N ARG A 322 14.23 -21.61 20.47
CA ARG A 322 15.17 -20.77 21.21
C ARG A 322 16.48 -20.76 20.44
N LEU A 323 16.90 -19.62 19.94
CA LEU A 323 18.27 -19.39 19.49
C LEU A 323 19.18 -19.66 20.71
N THR A 324 19.86 -20.81 20.74
CA THR A 324 21.01 -21.01 21.61
C THR A 324 22.06 -20.01 21.12
N ALA A 325 22.25 -18.94 21.91
CA ALA A 325 23.36 -18.03 21.71
C ALA A 325 24.64 -18.87 21.73
N ARG A 326 25.33 -19.04 20.64
CA ARG A 326 26.71 -19.48 20.63
C ARG A 326 27.47 -18.33 21.28
N VAL A 327 27.83 -18.56 22.55
CA VAL A 327 28.79 -17.73 23.28
C VAL A 327 30.08 -17.76 22.45
N ALA A 328 30.47 -16.61 21.90
CA ALA A 328 31.79 -16.46 21.31
C ALA A 328 32.79 -16.69 22.44
N ALA A 329 33.56 -17.79 22.37
CA ALA A 329 34.69 -18.03 23.21
C ALA A 329 35.73 -16.95 22.92
N THR A 330 35.93 -16.06 23.90
CA THR A 330 37.07 -15.17 23.94
C THR A 330 38.31 -16.07 24.11
N VAL A 331 39.14 -16.12 23.08
CA VAL A 331 40.49 -16.67 23.20
C VAL A 331 41.35 -15.53 23.73
N ALA A 332 42.00 -15.80 24.84
CA ALA A 332 42.97 -14.96 25.50
C ALA A 332 44.23 -14.76 24.64
#